data_05cf37c32e6b3bdf6a9190314910b693
#
_entry.id   05cf37c32e6b3bdf6a9190314910b693
#
_cell.length_a   1.000
_cell.length_b   1.000
_cell.length_c   1.000
_cell.angle_alpha   90.00
_cell.angle_beta   90.00
_cell.angle_gamma   90.00
#
_symmetry.space_group_name_H-M   'P 1'
#
loop_
_entity.id
_entity.type
_entity.pdbx_description
1 polymer ?
#
loop_
_entity_poly.entity_id
_entity_poly.type
_entity_poly.pdbx_seq_one_letter_code
_entity_poly.pdbx_strand_id
1 'polypeptide(L)' 'MLRLVADGLTNRDIARRLTLTEATVKSHLVHVFTKLDVGSRTAAVAKATELGMV' A
#
# COMPACT_ATOMS: atom_id res chain seq x y z
N MET A 1 2.56 5.93 0.60
CA MET A 1 1.59 4.86 0.95
C MET A 1 2.21 3.47 1.05
N LEU A 2 3.03 3.06 0.10
CA LEU A 2 3.69 1.75 0.17
C LEU A 2 4.53 1.57 1.43
N ARG A 3 5.19 2.63 1.89
CA ARG A 3 5.97 2.56 3.12
C ARG A 3 5.11 2.20 4.33
N LEU A 4 3.90 2.76 4.40
CA LEU A 4 2.96 2.45 5.48
C LEU A 4 2.51 0.99 5.42
N VAL A 5 2.33 0.46 4.22
CA VAL A 5 2.02 -0.95 4.02
C VAL A 5 3.18 -1.81 4.48
N ALA A 6 4.40 -1.44 4.12
CA ALA A 6 5.62 -2.15 4.53
C ALA A 6 5.81 -2.14 6.04
N ASP A 7 5.38 -1.06 6.71
CA ASP A 7 5.45 -0.93 8.16
C ASP A 7 4.38 -1.76 8.89
N GLY A 8 3.53 -2.46 8.15
CA GLY A 8 2.53 -3.34 8.73
C GLY A 8 1.22 -2.68 9.12
N LEU A 9 0.97 -1.45 8.69
CA LEU A 9 -0.26 -0.75 8.98
C LEU A 9 -1.43 -1.37 8.21
N THR A 10 -2.60 -1.43 8.86
CA THR A 10 -3.85 -1.82 8.19
C THR A 10 -4.37 -0.64 7.37
N ASN A 11 -5.34 -0.92 6.48
CA ASN A 11 -5.97 0.16 5.71
C ASN A 11 -6.60 1.22 6.62
N ARG A 12 -7.16 0.79 7.75
CA ARG A 12 -7.74 1.69 8.74
C ARG A 12 -6.68 2.60 9.36
N ASP A 13 -5.52 2.04 9.70
CA ASP A 13 -4.41 2.80 10.26
C ASP A 13 -3.85 3.79 9.25
N ILE A 14 -3.72 3.37 8.00
CA ILE A 14 -3.26 4.23 6.92
C ILE A 14 -4.25 5.38 6.71
N ALA A 15 -5.55 5.07 6.70
CA ALA A 15 -6.60 6.07 6.54
C ALA A 15 -6.53 7.13 7.64
N ARG A 16 -6.33 6.71 8.89
CA ARG A 16 -6.16 7.64 10.01
C ARG A 16 -4.91 8.51 9.85
N ARG A 17 -3.81 7.89 9.47
CA ARG A 17 -2.53 8.58 9.32
C ARG A 17 -2.59 9.64 8.23
N LEU A 18 -3.27 9.34 7.13
CA LEU A 18 -3.36 10.22 5.96
C LEU A 18 -4.63 11.08 5.94
N THR A 19 -5.48 10.96 6.95
CA THR A 19 -6.77 11.69 7.02
C THR A 19 -7.66 11.36 5.81
N LEU A 20 -7.73 10.06 5.49
CA LEU A 20 -8.54 9.53 4.39
C LEU A 20 -9.56 8.53 4.93
N THR A 21 -10.50 8.11 4.08
CA THR A 21 -11.38 6.99 4.39
C THR A 21 -10.70 5.68 4.02
N GLU A 22 -11.14 4.57 4.63
CA GLU A 22 -10.64 3.25 4.28
C GLU A 22 -10.91 2.91 2.81
N ALA A 23 -12.08 3.31 2.29
CA ALA A 23 -12.43 3.10 0.89
C ALA A 23 -11.44 3.80 -0.04
N THR A 24 -11.05 5.02 0.29
CA THR A 24 -10.07 5.79 -0.48
C THR A 24 -8.70 5.11 -0.44
N VAL A 25 -8.27 4.64 0.74
CA VAL A 25 -7.01 3.91 0.89
C VAL A 25 -7.02 2.64 0.03
N LYS A 26 -8.11 1.88 0.09
CA LYS A 26 -8.26 0.66 -0.71
C LYS A 26 -8.14 0.95 -2.19
N SER A 27 -8.81 1.99 -2.66
CA SER A 27 -8.75 2.41 -4.07
C SER A 27 -7.34 2.78 -4.49
N HIS A 28 -6.64 3.54 -3.67
CA HIS A 28 -5.23 3.90 -3.95
C HIS A 28 -4.33 2.67 -4.01
N LEU A 29 -4.52 1.72 -3.08
CA LEU A 29 -3.71 0.50 -3.07
C LEU A 29 -3.97 -0.37 -4.29
N VAL A 30 -5.22 -0.46 -4.74
CA VAL A 30 -5.56 -1.19 -5.98
C VAL A 30 -4.78 -0.60 -7.16
N HIS A 31 -4.75 0.72 -7.29
CA HIS A 31 -4.00 1.40 -8.35
C HIS A 31 -2.50 1.12 -8.25
N VAL A 32 -1.95 1.21 -7.06
CA VAL A 32 -0.52 0.94 -6.82
C VAL A 32 -0.18 -0.50 -7.16
N PHE A 33 -1.00 -1.45 -6.72
CA PHE A 33 -0.78 -2.87 -6.99
C PHE A 33 -0.85 -3.16 -8.49
N THR A 34 -1.79 -2.53 -9.20
CA THR A 34 -1.90 -2.66 -10.64
C THR A 34 -0.65 -2.13 -11.34
N LYS A 35 -0.15 -0.99 -10.93
CA LYS A 35 1.06 -0.40 -11.51
C LYS A 35 2.31 -1.25 -11.27
N LEU A 36 2.39 -1.90 -10.11
CA LEU A 36 3.50 -2.79 -9.78
C LEU A 36 3.31 -4.20 -10.34
N ASP A 37 2.15 -4.47 -10.93
CA ASP A 37 1.80 -5.79 -11.46
C ASP A 37 1.90 -6.88 -10.40
N VAL A 38 1.31 -6.61 -9.24
CA VAL A 38 1.29 -7.55 -8.12
C VAL A 38 -0.15 -7.84 -7.70
N GLY A 39 -0.38 -9.05 -7.19
CA GLY A 39 -1.72 -9.50 -6.83
C GLY A 39 -2.01 -9.51 -5.34
N SER A 40 -1.06 -9.13 -4.50
CA SER A 40 -1.23 -9.16 -3.05
C SER A 40 -0.43 -8.07 -2.36
N ARG A 41 -0.81 -7.80 -1.12
CA ARG A 41 -0.13 -6.83 -0.26
C ARG A 41 1.33 -7.23 0.00
N THR A 42 1.56 -8.51 0.29
CA THR A 42 2.90 -9.05 0.51
C THR A 42 3.76 -8.92 -0.74
N ALA A 43 3.22 -9.26 -1.90
CA ALA A 43 3.93 -9.13 -3.18
C ALA A 43 4.25 -7.66 -3.47
N ALA A 44 3.33 -6.74 -3.13
CA ALA A 44 3.56 -5.30 -3.32
C ALA A 44 4.72 -4.80 -2.47
N VAL A 45 4.81 -5.22 -1.22
CA VAL A 45 5.92 -4.85 -0.32
C VAL A 45 7.24 -5.41 -0.84
N ALA A 46 7.26 -6.68 -1.24
CA ALA A 46 8.45 -7.31 -1.80
C ALA A 46 8.93 -6.60 -3.05
N LYS A 47 8.01 -6.25 -3.95
CA LYS A 47 8.32 -5.53 -5.18
C LYS A 47 8.85 -4.13 -4.89
N ALA A 48 8.23 -3.42 -3.97
CA ALA A 48 8.66 -2.08 -3.58
C ALA A 48 10.07 -2.11 -2.97
N THR A 49 10.37 -3.11 -2.15
CA THR A 49 11.69 -3.29 -1.56
C THR A 49 12.73 -3.56 -2.66
N GLU A 50 12.40 -4.44 -3.61
CA GLU A 50 13.26 -4.77 -4.75
C GLU A 50 13.59 -3.53 -5.58
N LEU A 51 12.60 -2.65 -5.78
CA LEU A 51 12.77 -1.42 -6.56
C LEU A 51 13.37 -0.28 -5.76
N GLY A 52 13.65 -0.47 -4.48
CA GLY A 52 14.20 0.57 -3.62
C GLY A 52 13.20 1.66 -3.24
N MET A 53 11.91 1.38 -3.31
CA MET A 53 10.85 2.36 -2.98
C MET A 53 10.57 2.45 -1.48
N VAL A 54 10.96 1.44 -0.74
CA VAL A 54 10.80 1.39 0.71
C VAL A 54 12.06 0.83 1.37
#